data_6c6800587dc3e0e496c1f16300c1b59b
#
_entry.id   6c6800587dc3e0e496c1f16300c1b59b
#
_cell.length_a   1.000
_cell.length_b   1.000
_cell.length_c   1.000
_cell.angle_alpha   90.00
_cell.angle_beta   90.00
_cell.angle_gamma   90.00
#
_symmetry.space_group_name_H-M   'P 1'
#
loop_
_entity.id
_entity.type
_entity.pdbx_description
1 polymer ?
#
loop_
_entity_poly.entity_id
_entity_poly.type
_entity_poly.pdbx_seq_one_letter_code
_entity_poly.pdbx_strand_id
1 'polypeptide(L)'
;MPHISRPVIYISTTGRQLSLADGQRVLFTYPIAIGKSVTPTPLGDFYIVSRIMYPGGILGTRWLGLNYDAYGIHGTNRPESIGQMVSNGCIRLHNHHGEVLFGLTPFGTPVYIRG
;
A
#
# COMPACT_ATOMS: atom_id res chain seq x y z
N MET A 1 5.05 -21.39 1.06
CA MET A 1 4.36 -20.13 0.77
C MET A 1 2.87 -20.30 0.98
N PRO A 2 2.24 -19.44 1.74
CA PRO A 2 0.80 -19.47 1.83
C PRO A 2 0.19 -19.15 0.47
N HIS A 3 -0.81 -19.92 0.10
CA HIS A 3 -1.58 -19.65 -1.09
C HIS A 3 -2.73 -18.73 -0.73
N ILE A 4 -2.85 -17.60 -1.44
CA ILE A 4 -3.93 -16.65 -1.26
C ILE A 4 -4.82 -16.73 -2.50
N SER A 5 -6.05 -17.21 -2.33
CA SER A 5 -7.00 -17.40 -3.43
C SER A 5 -7.58 -16.08 -3.92
N ARG A 6 -7.85 -15.16 -2.98
CA ARG A 6 -8.53 -13.90 -3.26
C ARG A 6 -7.86 -12.75 -2.52
N PRO A 7 -6.64 -12.35 -2.94
CA PRO A 7 -5.95 -11.27 -2.25
C PRO A 7 -6.72 -9.95 -2.38
N VAL A 8 -6.88 -9.26 -1.26
CA VAL A 8 -7.54 -7.96 -1.17
C VAL A 8 -6.74 -7.10 -0.21
N ILE A 9 -6.52 -5.85 -0.57
CA ILE A 9 -5.86 -4.87 0.29
C ILE A 9 -6.91 -3.92 0.84
N TYR A 10 -6.96 -3.77 2.17
CA TYR A 10 -7.79 -2.80 2.86
C TYR A 10 -6.91 -1.75 3.52
N ILE A 11 -7.20 -0.48 3.28
CA ILE A 11 -6.44 0.63 3.86
C ILE A 11 -7.38 1.51 4.66
N SER A 12 -7.01 1.78 5.92
CA SER A 12 -7.66 2.78 6.76
C SER A 12 -6.74 3.99 6.87
N THR A 13 -7.18 5.13 6.38
CA THR A 13 -6.39 6.37 6.51
C THR A 13 -6.43 6.91 7.92
N THR A 14 -7.57 6.82 8.60
CA THR A 14 -7.70 7.23 10.00
C THR A 14 -6.85 6.34 10.91
N GLY A 15 -6.90 5.02 10.70
CA GLY A 15 -6.09 4.08 11.48
C GLY A 15 -4.64 4.01 11.06
N ARG A 16 -4.31 4.54 9.89
CA ARG A 16 -2.96 4.47 9.28
C ARG A 16 -2.44 3.05 9.24
N GLN A 17 -3.28 2.17 8.71
CA GLN A 17 -3.00 0.74 8.60
C GLN A 17 -3.38 0.24 7.22
N LEU A 18 -2.62 -0.76 6.77
CA LEU A 18 -2.91 -1.53 5.56
C LEU A 18 -3.03 -2.98 5.97
N SER A 19 -4.11 -3.64 5.58
CA SER A 19 -4.31 -5.06 5.81
C SER A 19 -4.32 -5.81 4.48
N LEU A 20 -3.63 -6.94 4.44
CA LEU A 20 -3.78 -7.91 3.36
C LEU A 20 -4.70 -9.00 3.84
N ALA A 21 -5.72 -9.32 3.02
CA ALA A 21 -6.69 -10.34 3.34
C ALA A 21 -6.81 -11.35 2.20
N ASP A 22 -7.26 -12.55 2.54
CA ASP A 22 -7.77 -13.56 1.59
C ASP A 22 -9.29 -13.48 1.67
N GLY A 23 -9.91 -12.83 0.69
CA GLY A 23 -11.31 -12.48 0.78
C GLY A 23 -11.58 -11.54 1.95
N GLN A 24 -12.35 -12.00 2.94
CA GLN A 24 -12.64 -11.24 4.16
C GLN A 24 -11.73 -11.60 5.33
N ARG A 25 -10.86 -12.58 5.16
CA ARG A 25 -9.98 -13.06 6.22
C ARG A 25 -8.67 -12.27 6.22
N VAL A 26 -8.48 -11.43 7.21
CA VAL A 26 -7.25 -10.63 7.36
C VAL A 26 -6.08 -11.54 7.72
N LEU A 27 -4.99 -11.44 6.96
CA LEU A 27 -3.76 -12.21 7.17
C LEU A 27 -2.68 -11.38 7.87
N PHE A 28 -2.51 -10.13 7.44
CA PHE A 28 -1.49 -9.22 7.96
C PHE A 28 -2.05 -7.82 8.09
N THR A 29 -1.55 -7.06 9.06
CA THR A 29 -1.83 -5.64 9.20
C THR A 29 -0.52 -4.91 9.45
N TYR A 30 -0.25 -3.89 8.63
CA TYR A 30 1.00 -3.13 8.68
C TYR A 30 0.72 -1.65 8.94
N PRO A 31 1.59 -0.97 9.69
CA PRO A 31 1.52 0.49 9.79
C PRO A 31 1.95 1.13 8.48
N ILE A 32 1.33 2.25 8.13
CA ILE A 32 1.60 2.97 6.90
C ILE A 32 1.75 4.47 7.16
N ALA A 33 2.42 5.15 6.22
CA ALA A 33 2.32 6.60 6.10
C ALA A 33 1.33 6.93 4.99
N ILE A 34 0.64 8.06 5.13
CA ILE A 34 -0.38 8.52 4.20
C ILE A 34 -0.14 9.96 3.80
N GLY A 35 -1.00 10.49 2.92
CA GLY A 35 -0.92 11.87 2.46
C GLY A 35 -1.12 12.89 3.57
N LYS A 36 -0.51 14.06 3.38
CA LYS A 36 -0.75 15.24 4.22
C LYS A 36 -2.19 15.69 4.08
N SER A 37 -2.68 16.52 5.02
CA SER A 37 -4.05 17.04 4.96
C SER A 37 -4.33 17.82 3.68
N VAL A 38 -3.32 18.47 3.10
CA VAL A 38 -3.43 19.23 1.83
C VAL A 38 -3.21 18.36 0.59
N THR A 39 -2.67 17.15 0.76
CA THR A 39 -2.45 16.18 -0.31
C THR A 39 -2.93 14.81 0.16
N PRO A 40 -4.23 14.66 0.46
CA PRO A 40 -4.72 13.46 1.12
C PRO A 40 -4.63 12.23 0.23
N THR A 41 -4.46 11.08 0.87
CA THR A 41 -4.63 9.79 0.20
C THR A 41 -6.08 9.67 -0.27
N PRO A 42 -6.34 9.38 -1.56
CA PRO A 42 -7.71 9.28 -2.07
C PRO A 42 -8.45 8.11 -1.44
N LEU A 43 -9.73 8.33 -1.11
CA LEU A 43 -10.62 7.26 -0.69
C LEU A 43 -11.27 6.64 -1.92
N GLY A 44 -11.61 5.37 -1.85
CA GLY A 44 -12.32 4.71 -2.94
C GLY A 44 -11.88 3.27 -3.16
N ASP A 45 -12.36 2.73 -4.26
CA ASP A 45 -12.08 1.36 -4.69
C ASP A 45 -11.13 1.40 -5.88
N PHE A 46 -9.97 0.81 -5.70
CA PHE A 46 -8.92 0.78 -6.71
C PHE A 46 -8.45 -0.65 -6.94
N TYR A 47 -7.53 -0.83 -7.88
CA TYR A 47 -6.85 -2.11 -8.10
C TYR A 47 -5.43 -1.87 -8.61
N ILE A 48 -4.58 -2.87 -8.48
CA ILE A 48 -3.18 -2.79 -8.86
C ILE A 48 -3.05 -2.90 -10.37
N VAL A 49 -2.40 -1.91 -11.00
CA VAL A 49 -2.15 -1.87 -12.44
C VAL A 49 -0.67 -1.88 -12.80
N SER A 50 0.23 -1.64 -11.84
CA SER A 50 1.66 -1.72 -12.11
C SER A 50 2.39 -2.29 -10.90
N ARG A 51 3.51 -2.99 -11.16
CA ARG A 51 4.31 -3.65 -10.15
C ARG A 51 5.77 -3.49 -10.54
N ILE A 52 6.56 -2.80 -9.71
CA ILE A 52 7.96 -2.50 -10.01
C ILE A 52 8.83 -2.91 -8.82
N MET A 53 9.89 -3.67 -9.11
CA MET A 53 10.91 -4.02 -8.12
C MET A 53 12.03 -2.99 -8.18
N TYR A 54 12.46 -2.54 -7.00
CA TYR A 54 13.58 -1.61 -6.81
C TYR A 54 13.40 -0.29 -7.61
N PRO A 55 12.28 0.40 -7.44
CA PRO A 55 12.11 1.72 -8.07
C PRO A 55 13.12 2.74 -7.55
N GLY A 56 13.53 2.60 -6.28
CA GLY A 56 14.58 3.40 -5.68
C GLY A 56 14.11 4.74 -5.12
N GLY A 57 15.03 5.44 -4.46
CA GLY A 57 14.76 6.74 -3.85
C GLY A 57 13.66 6.66 -2.82
N ILE A 58 12.78 7.64 -2.84
CA ILE A 58 11.67 7.74 -1.88
C ILE A 58 10.63 6.62 -2.04
N LEU A 59 10.66 5.89 -3.16
CA LEU A 59 9.74 4.78 -3.41
C LEU A 59 10.23 3.46 -2.80
N GLY A 60 11.45 3.44 -2.27
CA GLY A 60 11.98 2.25 -1.60
C GLY A 60 12.20 1.08 -2.56
N THR A 61 11.90 -0.13 -2.09
CA THR A 61 12.26 -1.36 -2.82
C THR A 61 11.14 -1.94 -3.65
N ARG A 62 9.90 -1.49 -3.47
CA ARG A 62 8.74 -2.00 -4.22
C ARG A 62 7.76 -0.88 -4.51
N TRP A 63 7.09 -0.99 -5.65
CA TRP A 63 6.01 -0.11 -6.07
C TRP A 63 4.84 -0.94 -6.56
N LEU A 64 3.65 -0.65 -6.04
CA LEU A 64 2.37 -1.19 -6.50
C LEU A 64 1.50 0.00 -6.91
N GLY A 65 1.40 0.22 -8.22
CA GLY A 65 0.62 1.34 -8.74
C GLY A 65 -0.87 1.03 -8.78
N LEU A 66 -1.67 2.02 -8.40
CA LEU A 66 -3.13 1.94 -8.46
C LEU A 66 -3.63 2.44 -9.81
N ASN A 67 -4.86 2.07 -10.16
CA ASN A 67 -5.55 2.56 -11.36
C ASN A 67 -6.02 4.01 -11.21
N TYR A 68 -5.26 4.81 -10.49
CA TYR A 68 -5.45 6.23 -10.32
C TYR A 68 -4.08 6.89 -10.47
N ASP A 69 -3.93 7.75 -11.47
CA ASP A 69 -2.64 8.28 -11.91
C ASP A 69 -1.78 8.80 -10.77
N ALA A 70 -0.51 8.36 -10.77
CA ALA A 70 0.53 8.75 -9.85
C ALA A 70 0.32 8.28 -8.40
N TYR A 71 -0.73 7.50 -8.10
CA TYR A 71 -0.94 6.96 -6.76
C TYR A 71 -0.53 5.50 -6.69
N GLY A 72 0.07 5.13 -5.57
CA GLY A 72 0.51 3.76 -5.36
C GLY A 72 0.87 3.48 -3.91
N ILE A 73 1.20 2.22 -3.69
CA ILE A 73 1.68 1.67 -2.42
C ILE A 73 3.14 1.32 -2.65
N HIS A 74 4.03 1.83 -1.82
CA HIS A 74 5.46 1.63 -2.04
C HIS A 74 6.24 1.60 -0.73
N GLY A 75 7.51 1.19 -0.82
CA GLY A 75 8.44 1.27 0.29
C GLY A 75 8.88 2.70 0.57
N THR A 76 9.97 2.85 1.31
CA THR A 76 10.46 4.19 1.67
C THR A 76 11.95 4.16 1.96
N ASN A 77 12.61 5.30 1.71
CA ASN A 77 13.96 5.56 2.21
C ASN A 77 13.91 6.33 3.54
N ARG A 78 12.72 6.55 4.09
CA ARG A 78 12.51 7.24 5.37
C ARG A 78 11.62 6.42 6.30
N PRO A 79 12.15 5.35 6.89
CA PRO A 79 11.33 4.45 7.73
C PRO A 79 10.70 5.15 8.94
N GLU A 80 11.30 6.24 9.43
CA GLU A 80 10.76 7.03 10.53
C GLU A 80 9.44 7.73 10.16
N SER A 81 9.10 7.82 8.87
CA SER A 81 7.86 8.45 8.42
C SER A 81 6.63 7.56 8.57
N ILE A 82 6.83 6.26 8.76
CA ILE A 82 5.71 5.31 8.88
C ILE A 82 4.85 5.66 10.10
N GLY A 83 3.53 5.68 9.90
CA GLY A 83 2.57 6.09 10.91
C GLY A 83 2.20 7.57 10.83
N GLN A 84 2.77 8.33 9.92
CA GLN A 84 2.59 9.78 9.81
C GLN A 84 1.85 10.18 8.53
N MET A 85 1.37 11.43 8.50
CA MET A 85 0.72 12.06 7.34
C MET A 85 1.74 12.95 6.64
N VAL A 86 2.54 12.38 5.75
CA VAL A 86 3.73 13.07 5.21
C VAL A 86 3.88 12.98 3.69
N SER A 87 3.08 12.16 3.01
CA SER A 87 3.24 11.96 1.57
C SER A 87 2.40 12.93 0.74
N ASN A 88 2.56 12.87 -0.58
CA ASN A 88 1.72 13.60 -1.53
C ASN A 88 0.50 12.78 -1.95
N GLY A 89 0.11 11.80 -1.14
CA GLY A 89 -1.08 10.97 -1.34
C GLY A 89 -0.80 9.48 -1.44
N CYS A 90 0.40 9.09 -1.83
CA CYS A 90 0.78 7.67 -1.88
C CYS A 90 0.86 7.06 -0.47
N ILE A 91 0.71 5.76 -0.42
CA ILE A 91 0.79 4.96 0.80
C ILE A 91 2.20 4.42 0.93
N ARG A 92 2.87 4.72 2.05
CA ARG A 92 4.23 4.21 2.33
C ARG A 92 4.19 3.07 3.33
N LEU A 93 4.93 2.02 3.01
CA LEU A 93 5.20 0.89 3.90
C LEU A 93 6.69 0.85 4.26
N HIS A 94 7.03 0.20 5.37
CA HIS A 94 8.41 -0.27 5.52
C HIS A 94 8.76 -1.16 4.32
N ASN A 95 9.99 -1.07 3.84
CA ASN A 95 10.42 -1.83 2.66
C ASN A 95 10.12 -3.31 2.79
N HIS A 96 10.44 -3.88 3.92
CA HIS A 96 10.26 -5.30 4.14
C HIS A 96 8.77 -5.72 4.15
N HIS A 97 7.87 -4.87 4.67
CA HIS A 97 6.43 -5.11 4.57
C HIS A 97 5.96 -5.00 3.12
N GLY A 98 6.47 -4.01 2.39
CA GLY A 98 6.18 -3.85 0.96
C GLY A 98 6.62 -5.05 0.13
N GLU A 99 7.77 -5.63 0.47
CA GLU A 99 8.29 -6.83 -0.21
C GLU A 99 7.39 -8.04 0.01
N VAL A 100 6.92 -8.24 1.23
CA VAL A 100 5.96 -9.32 1.53
C VAL A 100 4.65 -9.10 0.77
N LEU A 101 4.11 -7.89 0.85
CA LEU A 101 2.85 -7.54 0.16
C LEU A 101 2.97 -7.76 -1.34
N PHE A 102 4.06 -7.29 -1.94
CA PHE A 102 4.32 -7.41 -3.37
C PHE A 102 4.30 -8.87 -3.83
N GLY A 103 4.89 -9.76 -3.06
CA GLY A 103 4.93 -11.19 -3.39
C GLY A 103 3.58 -11.88 -3.34
N LEU A 104 2.57 -11.26 -2.73
CA LEU A 104 1.27 -11.88 -2.51
C LEU A 104 0.12 -11.19 -3.27
N THR A 105 0.41 -10.10 -3.99
CA THR A 105 -0.63 -9.29 -4.65
C THR A 105 -0.31 -9.13 -6.13
N PRO A 106 -0.96 -9.93 -7.01
CA PRO A 106 -0.78 -9.82 -8.45
C PRO A 106 -1.48 -8.58 -9.03
N PHE A 107 -1.29 -8.34 -10.33
CA PHE A 107 -2.07 -7.35 -11.08
C PHE A 107 -3.56 -7.61 -10.87
N GLY A 108 -4.33 -6.55 -10.74
CA GLY A 108 -5.78 -6.62 -10.56
C GLY A 108 -6.22 -6.82 -9.11
N THR A 109 -5.29 -6.99 -8.16
CA THR A 109 -5.65 -7.11 -6.74
C THR A 109 -6.44 -5.88 -6.31
N PRO A 110 -7.65 -6.05 -5.73
CA PRO A 110 -8.44 -4.92 -5.25
C PRO A 110 -7.77 -4.20 -4.09
N VAL A 111 -7.90 -2.88 -4.08
CA VAL A 111 -7.38 -2.01 -3.01
C VAL A 111 -8.52 -1.08 -2.58
N TYR A 112 -9.05 -1.30 -1.39
CA TYR A 112 -10.13 -0.50 -0.85
C TYR A 112 -9.57 0.46 0.19
N ILE A 113 -9.72 1.77 -0.06
CA ILE A 113 -9.20 2.83 0.81
C ILE A 113 -10.38 3.52 1.48
N ARG A 114 -10.39 3.51 2.81
CA ARG A 114 -11.46 4.09 3.64
C ARG A 114 -10.85 5.01 4.70
N GLY A 115 -11.72 5.82 5.29
CA GLY A 115 -11.34 6.66 6.42
C GLY A 115 -11.11 5.93 7.73
#